data_59f9b352c0aece4b3b31666cb02a6287
#
_entry.id   59f9b352c0aece4b3b31666cb02a6287
#
_cell.length_a   1.000
_cell.length_b   1.000
_cell.length_c   1.000
_cell.angle_alpha   90.00
_cell.angle_beta   90.00
_cell.angle_gamma   90.00
#
_symmetry.space_group_name_H-M   'P 1'
#
loop_
_entity.id
_entity.type
_entity.pdbx_description
1 polymer ?
#
loop_
_entity_poly.entity_id
_entity_poly.type
_entity_poly.pdbx_seq_one_letter_code
_entity_poly.pdbx_strand_id
1 'polypeptide(L)'
;EPVVDKFGRIVALVYVNGRLINETMIKEGYAAYRSEPGSGKEAMKTAHESAKSGKTGIYSPVCTDEVSPNPECNIKGNHDLDRNEDLYLLPTCPYYHTVIIRRFEGDRWFCSESEAQKAGFKLSPACGLGTNRTPVEK
;
A
#
# COMPACT_ATOMS: atom_id res chain seq x y z
N GLU A 1 -14.94 -14.85 -23.00
CA GLU A 1 -15.68 -13.77 -22.29
C GLU A 1 -14.67 -12.80 -21.70
N PRO A 2 -14.94 -11.48 -21.70
CA PRO A 2 -14.05 -10.53 -21.09
C PRO A 2 -14.00 -10.73 -19.57
N VAL A 3 -12.81 -10.66 -18.98
CA VAL A 3 -12.64 -10.65 -17.53
C VAL A 3 -13.05 -9.27 -17.03
N VAL A 4 -13.92 -9.21 -16.03
CA VAL A 4 -14.35 -7.98 -15.39
C VAL A 4 -14.08 -8.03 -13.89
N ASP A 5 -13.73 -6.88 -13.31
CA ASP A 5 -13.56 -6.77 -11.87
C ASP A 5 -14.91 -6.65 -11.13
N LYS A 6 -14.86 -6.60 -9.80
CA LYS A 6 -16.05 -6.46 -8.93
C LYS A 6 -16.88 -5.18 -9.17
N PHE A 7 -16.33 -4.21 -9.90
CA PHE A 7 -17.00 -2.96 -10.27
C PHE A 7 -17.50 -2.95 -11.72
N GLY A 8 -17.39 -4.08 -12.44
CA GLY A 8 -17.78 -4.21 -13.84
C GLY A 8 -16.79 -3.62 -14.85
N ARG A 9 -15.56 -3.29 -14.44
CA ARG A 9 -14.53 -2.75 -15.34
C ARG A 9 -13.80 -3.91 -16.04
N ILE A 10 -13.52 -3.72 -17.32
CA ILE A 10 -12.75 -4.71 -18.11
C ILE A 10 -11.32 -4.76 -17.59
N VAL A 11 -10.87 -5.98 -17.27
CA VAL A 11 -9.47 -6.28 -16.94
C VAL A 11 -8.80 -6.85 -18.18
N ALA A 12 -7.75 -6.19 -18.68
CA ALA A 12 -7.09 -6.57 -19.90
C ALA A 12 -5.56 -6.42 -19.84
N LEU A 13 -4.87 -7.27 -20.58
CA LEU A 13 -3.48 -7.09 -20.94
C LEU A 13 -3.39 -6.31 -22.25
N VAL A 14 -2.69 -5.19 -22.22
CA VAL A 14 -2.55 -4.30 -23.37
C VAL A 14 -1.17 -4.48 -23.99
N TYR A 15 -1.14 -4.80 -25.27
CA TYR A 15 0.10 -4.95 -26.04
C TYR A 15 0.20 -3.89 -27.12
N VAL A 16 1.37 -3.29 -27.26
CA VAL A 16 1.73 -2.38 -28.35
C VAL A 16 3.05 -2.84 -28.93
N ASN A 17 3.06 -3.17 -30.22
CA ASN A 17 4.23 -3.70 -30.91
C ASN A 17 4.88 -4.90 -30.16
N GLY A 18 4.07 -5.79 -29.63
CA GLY A 18 4.50 -6.98 -28.87
C GLY A 18 4.97 -6.70 -27.43
N ARG A 19 4.99 -5.45 -26.98
CA ARG A 19 5.33 -5.09 -25.58
C ARG A 19 4.08 -5.04 -24.70
N LEU A 20 4.16 -5.67 -23.54
CA LEU A 20 3.12 -5.59 -22.51
C LEU A 20 3.18 -4.21 -21.82
N ILE A 21 2.22 -3.36 -22.10
CA ILE A 21 2.17 -1.98 -21.59
C ILE A 21 1.89 -1.99 -20.07
N ASN A 22 1.09 -2.93 -19.59
CA ASN A 22 0.84 -3.09 -18.14
C ASN A 22 2.17 -3.25 -17.36
N GLU A 23 3.08 -4.10 -17.84
CA GLU A 23 4.40 -4.30 -17.24
C GLU A 23 5.22 -3.01 -17.25
N THR A 24 5.24 -2.32 -18.40
CA THR A 24 5.97 -1.05 -18.55
C THR A 24 5.46 0.00 -17.56
N MET A 25 4.15 0.18 -17.44
CA MET A 25 3.56 1.14 -16.51
C MET A 25 3.89 0.82 -15.05
N ILE A 26 3.88 -0.46 -14.70
CA ILE A 26 4.24 -0.90 -13.34
C ILE A 26 5.73 -0.63 -13.08
N LYS A 27 6.61 -1.01 -14.00
CA LYS A 27 8.06 -0.86 -13.89
C LYS A 27 8.49 0.60 -13.75
N GLU A 28 7.84 1.49 -14.51
CA GLU A 28 8.08 2.95 -14.46
C GLU A 28 7.37 3.62 -13.27
N GLY A 29 6.63 2.85 -12.47
CA GLY A 29 5.95 3.35 -11.27
C GLY A 29 4.74 4.26 -11.57
N TYR A 30 4.10 4.11 -12.71
CA TYR A 30 2.83 4.79 -13.01
C TYR A 30 1.61 4.05 -12.52
N ALA A 31 1.77 2.76 -12.17
CA ALA A 31 0.69 1.91 -11.67
C ALA A 31 1.19 0.95 -10.59
N ALA A 32 0.33 0.66 -9.62
CA ALA A 32 0.56 -0.41 -8.65
C ALA A 32 0.09 -1.74 -9.23
N TYR A 33 0.88 -2.80 -9.03
CA TYR A 33 0.43 -4.15 -9.33
C TYR A 33 -0.36 -4.71 -8.14
N ARG A 34 -1.53 -5.25 -8.46
CA ARG A 34 -2.31 -6.06 -7.53
C ARG A 34 -2.43 -7.45 -8.11
N SER A 35 -2.37 -8.46 -7.24
CA SER A 35 -2.42 -9.87 -7.65
C SER A 35 -3.67 -10.16 -8.49
N GLU A 36 -3.45 -10.40 -9.78
CA GLU A 36 -4.49 -10.82 -10.72
C GLU A 36 -4.14 -12.20 -11.29
N PRO A 37 -5.12 -13.08 -11.52
CA PRO A 37 -4.89 -14.34 -12.24
C PRO A 37 -4.61 -14.04 -13.71
N GLY A 38 -3.67 -14.73 -14.32
CA GLY A 38 -3.48 -14.68 -15.78
C GLY A 38 -2.03 -14.74 -16.26
N SER A 39 -1.88 -14.72 -17.57
CA SER A 39 -0.58 -14.63 -18.24
C SER A 39 0.07 -13.29 -17.96
N GLY A 40 1.40 -13.24 -17.82
CA GLY A 40 2.14 -12.02 -17.50
C GLY A 40 2.24 -11.69 -16.01
N LYS A 41 1.62 -12.47 -15.12
CA LYS A 41 1.67 -12.26 -13.66
C LYS A 41 3.10 -12.13 -13.13
N GLU A 42 4.00 -13.02 -13.51
CA GLU A 42 5.38 -13.00 -13.01
C GLU A 42 6.16 -11.78 -13.52
N ALA A 43 5.97 -11.38 -14.78
CA ALA A 43 6.59 -10.19 -15.33
C ALA A 43 6.12 -8.93 -14.59
N MET A 44 4.81 -8.79 -14.37
CA MET A 44 4.23 -7.67 -13.64
C MET A 44 4.65 -7.64 -12.17
N LYS A 45 4.74 -8.80 -11.51
CA LYS A 45 5.23 -8.91 -10.14
C LYS A 45 6.70 -8.47 -10.05
N THR A 46 7.54 -8.95 -10.94
CA THR A 46 8.97 -8.56 -11.02
C THR A 46 9.10 -7.05 -11.26
N ALA A 47 8.33 -6.51 -12.18
CA ALA A 47 8.29 -5.07 -12.47
C ALA A 47 7.87 -4.25 -11.22
N HIS A 48 6.87 -4.74 -10.47
CA HIS A 48 6.41 -4.13 -9.22
C HIS A 48 7.50 -4.09 -8.15
N GLU A 49 8.14 -5.22 -7.88
CA GLU A 49 9.24 -5.29 -6.89
C GLU A 49 10.42 -4.41 -7.31
N SER A 50 10.73 -4.34 -8.61
CA SER A 50 11.74 -3.44 -9.15
C SER A 50 11.38 -1.96 -8.92
N ALA A 51 10.14 -1.56 -9.20
CA ALA A 51 9.68 -0.19 -8.96
C ALA A 51 9.71 0.19 -7.47
N LYS A 52 9.29 -0.73 -6.60
CA LYS A 52 9.34 -0.53 -5.13
C LYS A 52 10.77 -0.37 -4.62
N SER A 53 11.66 -1.30 -4.96
CA SER A 53 13.05 -1.26 -4.52
C SER A 53 13.82 -0.07 -5.08
N GLY A 54 13.52 0.31 -6.32
CA GLY A 54 14.06 1.50 -6.97
C GLY A 54 13.43 2.83 -6.52
N LYS A 55 12.40 2.78 -5.66
CA LYS A 55 11.62 3.95 -5.23
C LYS A 55 11.15 4.81 -6.43
N THR A 56 10.65 4.14 -7.48
CA THR A 56 10.29 4.77 -8.76
C THR A 56 8.82 5.19 -8.76
N GLY A 57 8.52 6.35 -9.33
CA GLY A 57 7.16 6.86 -9.53
C GLY A 57 6.34 6.94 -8.24
N ILE A 58 5.21 6.24 -8.16
CA ILE A 58 4.32 6.22 -6.99
C ILE A 58 4.99 5.67 -5.72
N TYR A 59 6.12 4.97 -5.83
CA TYR A 59 6.91 4.48 -4.69
C TYR A 59 8.04 5.43 -4.28
N SER A 60 8.18 6.56 -4.97
CA SER A 60 9.20 7.57 -4.66
C SER A 60 8.88 8.32 -3.35
N PRO A 61 9.89 8.97 -2.73
CA PRO A 61 9.69 9.81 -1.55
C PRO A 61 8.71 10.97 -1.76
N VAL A 62 8.39 11.32 -3.01
CA VAL A 62 7.36 12.32 -3.33
C VAL A 62 5.95 11.79 -3.03
N CYS A 63 5.73 10.48 -3.14
CA CYS A 63 4.43 9.83 -2.98
C CYS A 63 4.32 8.96 -1.73
N THR A 64 5.43 8.76 -1.00
CA THR A 64 5.48 7.89 0.18
C THR A 64 6.23 8.56 1.33
N ASP A 65 5.79 8.31 2.57
CA ASP A 65 6.48 8.78 3.76
C ASP A 65 6.85 7.59 4.67
N GLU A 66 8.11 7.46 5.01
CA GLU A 66 8.58 6.56 6.07
C GLU A 66 8.46 7.25 7.44
N VAL A 67 8.67 8.58 7.46
CA VAL A 67 8.59 9.44 8.64
C VAL A 67 7.66 10.60 8.32
N SER A 68 6.90 11.03 9.33
CA SER A 68 6.00 12.18 9.17
C SER A 68 6.80 13.46 8.87
N PRO A 69 6.36 14.26 7.89
CA PRO A 69 6.93 15.59 7.66
C PRO A 69 6.63 16.57 8.81
N ASN A 70 5.61 16.28 9.62
CA ASN A 70 5.29 17.02 10.84
C ASN A 70 5.46 16.09 12.06
N PRO A 71 6.46 16.33 12.95
CA PRO A 71 6.72 15.47 14.12
C PRO A 71 5.53 15.34 15.08
N GLU A 72 4.65 16.34 15.14
CA GLU A 72 3.44 16.33 15.97
C GLU A 72 2.37 15.35 15.45
N CYS A 73 2.45 14.97 14.17
CA CYS A 73 1.48 14.09 13.51
C CYS A 73 2.11 12.73 13.27
N ASN A 74 2.20 11.92 14.30
CA ASN A 74 2.89 10.65 14.29
C ASN A 74 1.97 9.41 14.26
N ILE A 75 0.68 9.59 14.06
CA ILE A 75 -0.28 8.48 13.92
C ILE A 75 -0.38 8.13 12.44
N LYS A 76 -0.14 6.87 12.11
CA LYS A 76 -0.21 6.36 10.73
C LYS A 76 -1.62 5.88 10.42
N GLY A 77 -2.27 6.51 9.43
CA GLY A 77 -3.50 6.00 8.83
C GLY A 77 -3.19 5.18 7.59
N ASN A 78 -3.62 3.93 7.58
CA ASN A 78 -3.40 2.98 6.50
C ASN A 78 -4.74 2.51 5.93
N HIS A 79 -4.92 2.66 4.63
CA HIS A 79 -6.05 2.10 3.91
C HIS A 79 -5.71 0.67 3.48
N ASP A 80 -6.29 -0.32 4.15
CA ASP A 80 -6.17 -1.73 3.77
C ASP A 80 -7.09 -2.02 2.58
N LEU A 81 -6.51 -2.03 1.40
CA LEU A 81 -7.24 -2.23 0.14
C LEU A 81 -7.80 -3.65 -0.02
N ASP A 82 -7.20 -4.65 0.61
CA ASP A 82 -7.65 -6.03 0.52
C ASP A 82 -8.92 -6.23 1.37
N ARG A 83 -8.98 -5.58 2.53
CA ARG A 83 -10.12 -5.62 3.45
C ARG A 83 -11.09 -4.48 3.25
N ASN A 84 -10.68 -3.45 2.50
CA ASN A 84 -11.40 -2.18 2.34
C ASN A 84 -11.69 -1.54 3.71
N GLU A 85 -10.66 -1.47 4.55
CA GLU A 85 -10.73 -0.93 5.91
C GLU A 85 -9.71 0.20 6.08
N ASP A 86 -10.13 1.23 6.79
CA ASP A 86 -9.28 2.34 7.20
C ASP A 86 -8.84 2.12 8.65
N LEU A 87 -7.55 1.85 8.84
CA LEU A 87 -6.97 1.56 10.15
C LEU A 87 -5.91 2.60 10.52
N TYR A 88 -5.85 3.02 11.79
CA TYR A 88 -4.73 3.82 12.28
C TYR A 88 -3.86 3.06 13.27
N LEU A 89 -2.57 3.40 13.28
CA LEU A 89 -1.56 2.82 14.16
C LEU A 89 -0.89 3.93 14.97
N LEU A 90 -0.81 3.71 16.28
CA LEU A 90 -0.04 4.54 17.20
C LEU A 90 1.45 4.15 17.15
N PRO A 91 2.38 5.05 17.50
CA PRO A 91 3.82 4.73 17.56
C PRO A 91 4.16 3.53 18.45
N THR A 92 3.30 3.25 19.44
CA THR A 92 3.44 2.11 20.36
C THR A 92 2.91 0.80 19.81
N CYS A 93 2.22 0.81 18.67
CA CYS A 93 1.64 -0.41 18.10
C CYS A 93 2.73 -1.31 17.50
N PRO A 94 2.58 -2.64 17.62
CA PRO A 94 3.37 -3.57 16.83
C PRO A 94 3.28 -3.24 15.34
N TYR A 95 4.37 -3.43 14.62
CA TYR A 95 4.46 -3.18 13.17
C TYR A 95 4.33 -1.70 12.74
N TYR A 96 4.21 -0.74 13.66
CA TYR A 96 4.16 0.68 13.31
C TYR A 96 5.31 1.08 12.37
N HIS A 97 6.54 0.63 12.66
CA HIS A 97 7.72 0.98 11.89
C HIS A 97 7.78 0.32 10.50
N THR A 98 7.00 -0.73 10.28
CA THR A 98 6.97 -1.42 8.97
C THR A 98 5.95 -0.81 8.01
N VAL A 99 5.01 -0.01 8.52
CA VAL A 99 4.00 0.66 7.70
C VAL A 99 4.61 1.92 7.08
N ILE A 100 4.59 2.00 5.76
CA ILE A 100 4.95 3.17 4.98
C ILE A 100 3.66 3.86 4.54
N ILE A 101 3.55 5.16 4.73
CA ILE A 101 2.43 5.94 4.24
C ILE A 101 2.52 6.08 2.73
N ARG A 102 1.53 5.57 2.03
CA ARG A 102 1.39 5.61 0.57
C ARG A 102 0.21 6.49 0.22
N ARG A 103 0.47 7.75 -0.07
CA ARG A 103 -0.58 8.76 -0.30
C ARG A 103 -1.51 8.38 -1.46
N PHE A 104 -0.99 7.70 -2.47
CA PHE A 104 -1.77 7.21 -3.61
C PHE A 104 -2.75 6.07 -3.28
N GLU A 105 -2.59 5.43 -2.11
CA GLU A 105 -3.51 4.41 -1.59
C GLU A 105 -4.55 4.99 -0.63
N GLY A 106 -4.44 6.28 -0.27
CA GLY A 106 -5.30 6.93 0.71
C GLY A 106 -4.71 6.99 2.12
N ASP A 107 -3.48 6.47 2.30
CA ASP A 107 -2.77 6.56 3.56
C ASP A 107 -2.45 8.02 3.91
N ARG A 108 -2.43 8.32 5.21
CA ARG A 108 -2.11 9.66 5.70
C ARG A 108 -1.62 9.66 7.13
N TRP A 109 -1.03 10.78 7.51
CA TRP A 109 -0.66 11.05 8.89
C TRP A 109 -1.79 11.76 9.62
N PHE A 110 -1.91 11.49 10.93
CA PHE A 110 -2.81 12.18 11.83
C PHE A 110 -2.05 12.72 13.04
N CYS A 111 -2.50 13.88 13.57
CA CYS A 111 -1.92 14.50 14.74
C CYS A 111 -2.58 14.05 16.05
N SER A 112 -3.76 13.43 15.96
CA SER A 112 -4.47 12.85 17.10
C SER A 112 -5.35 11.67 16.71
N GLU A 113 -5.68 10.80 17.67
CA GLU A 113 -6.64 9.72 17.47
C GLU A 113 -8.04 10.25 17.13
N SER A 114 -8.43 11.37 17.75
CA SER A 114 -9.71 12.02 17.44
C SER A 114 -9.81 12.45 15.99
N GLU A 115 -8.70 12.94 15.40
CA GLU A 115 -8.63 13.29 13.99
C GLU A 115 -8.76 12.06 13.11
N ALA A 116 -8.02 10.98 13.42
CA ALA A 116 -8.11 9.71 12.70
C ALA A 116 -9.54 9.14 12.72
N GLN A 117 -10.17 9.12 13.89
CA GLN A 117 -11.54 8.62 14.07
C GLN A 117 -12.58 9.47 13.32
N LYS A 118 -12.44 10.79 13.34
CA LYS A 118 -13.31 11.69 12.55
C LYS A 118 -13.14 11.48 11.04
N ALA A 119 -11.95 11.08 10.60
CA ALA A 119 -11.69 10.72 9.22
C ALA A 119 -12.19 9.31 8.84
N GLY A 120 -12.80 8.55 9.78
CA GLY A 120 -13.35 7.22 9.55
C GLY A 120 -12.39 6.07 9.83
N PHE A 121 -11.17 6.37 10.29
CA PHE A 121 -10.19 5.34 10.63
C PHE A 121 -10.47 4.73 12.00
N LYS A 122 -10.22 3.43 12.15
CA LYS A 122 -10.36 2.67 13.39
C LYS A 122 -8.99 2.26 13.91
N LEU A 123 -8.84 2.13 15.23
CA LEU A 123 -7.60 1.61 15.80
C LEU A 123 -7.32 0.21 15.24
N SER A 124 -6.10 0.00 14.76
CA SER A 124 -5.69 -1.30 14.26
C SER A 124 -5.82 -2.36 15.36
N PRO A 125 -6.45 -3.53 15.08
CA PRO A 125 -6.53 -4.62 16.03
C PRO A 125 -5.16 -5.10 16.53
N ALA A 126 -4.11 -4.92 15.74
CA ALA A 126 -2.74 -5.23 16.11
C ALA A 126 -2.25 -4.40 17.31
N CYS A 127 -2.78 -3.21 17.52
CA CYS A 127 -2.44 -2.34 18.65
C CYS A 127 -2.96 -2.84 19.99
N GLY A 128 -4.03 -3.65 19.97
CA GLY A 128 -4.61 -4.27 21.18
C GLY A 128 -3.95 -5.59 21.59
N LEU A 129 -3.10 -6.14 20.74
CA LEU A 129 -2.31 -7.33 21.07
C LEU A 129 -1.10 -6.89 21.89
N GLY A 130 -1.30 -6.75 23.19
CA GLY A 130 -0.27 -6.35 24.15
C GLY A 130 1.04 -7.10 23.97
N THR A 131 2.11 -6.45 24.38
CA THR A 131 3.55 -6.73 24.29
C THR A 131 4.01 -8.08 24.88
N ASN A 132 3.32 -9.19 24.61
CA ASN A 132 3.71 -10.53 25.03
C ASN A 132 3.98 -11.44 23.82
N ARG A 133 4.90 -11.01 22.94
CA ARG A 133 5.64 -11.96 22.11
C ARG A 133 7.13 -11.63 22.22
N THR A 134 7.81 -12.40 23.07
CA THR A 134 9.25 -12.59 23.02
C THR A 134 9.67 -12.86 21.59
N PRO A 135 10.78 -12.25 21.10
CA PRO A 135 11.33 -12.59 19.81
C PRO A 135 11.63 -14.08 19.78
N VAL A 136 11.00 -14.81 18.87
CA VAL A 136 11.49 -16.15 18.53
C VAL A 136 12.75 -15.94 17.70
N GLU A 137 13.90 -16.10 18.36
CA GLU A 137 15.17 -16.27 17.69
C GLU A 137 15.09 -17.46 16.74
N LYS A 138 15.35 -17.20 15.47
CA LYS A 138 15.89 -18.16 14.51
C LYS A 138 16.78 -17.45 13.50
#